data_d3aa000e5a78b72f6c15c4203a590176
#
_entry.id   d3aa000e5a78b72f6c15c4203a590176
#
_cell.length_a   1.000
_cell.length_b   1.000
_cell.length_c   1.000
_cell.angle_alpha   90.00
_cell.angle_beta   90.00
_cell.angle_gamma   90.00
#
_symmetry.space_group_name_H-M   'P 1'
#
loop_
_entity.id
_entity.type
_entity.pdbx_description
1 polymer ?
#
loop_
_entity_poly.entity_id
_entity_poly.type
_entity_poly.pdbx_seq_one_letter_code
_entity_poly.pdbx_strand_id
1 'polypeptide(L)'
;MSRVFFIAALLLAGCRSFTLNYDTPVDASLQKRVEEIDARLREKYGIAADQTDVGVLDLRHPRVAMIHPDHIEYAASVAKIGILLAWFQLHPEAATSLDKETEHELGLMVKPSSNEMAAKFSREMGLREIQAMLNAYGFYDAAHGGGIWVGKHYGPNSERIGDPVADHSHAATVRQLLRFYWMLDRGKLVSPAASKKMREIFLSPDIPHDDHKFVKGLAGRDVTLLRKWGSYEDWLHDTAIIEGPRRRYVLVGLTHHPAGDSYLEELAREVDDLMITPPR
;
A
#
# COMPACT_ATOMS: atom_id res chain seq x y z
N MET A 1 -32.19 9.87 58.89
CA MET A 1 -30.85 9.52 58.34
C MET A 1 -31.02 9.07 56.91
N SER A 2 -30.91 10.02 55.96
CA SER A 2 -31.03 9.72 54.50
C SER A 2 -29.66 9.34 53.92
N ARG A 3 -29.57 8.15 53.39
CA ARG A 3 -28.37 7.70 52.64
C ARG A 3 -28.51 8.10 51.16
N VAL A 4 -27.67 9.02 50.74
CA VAL A 4 -27.53 9.40 49.33
C VAL A 4 -26.58 8.38 48.67
N PHE A 5 -27.09 7.58 47.71
CA PHE A 5 -26.26 6.74 46.88
C PHE A 5 -25.74 7.57 45.69
N PHE A 6 -24.43 7.80 45.65
CA PHE A 6 -23.76 8.30 44.45
C PHE A 6 -23.56 7.14 43.47
N ILE A 7 -24.28 7.18 42.35
CA ILE A 7 -24.02 6.30 41.22
C ILE A 7 -22.92 6.96 40.39
N ALA A 8 -21.71 6.41 40.46
CA ALA A 8 -20.62 6.76 39.58
C ALA A 8 -20.89 6.14 38.24
N ALA A 9 -21.29 6.92 37.23
CA ALA A 9 -21.35 6.49 35.84
C ALA A 9 -19.92 6.32 35.33
N LEU A 10 -19.43 5.07 35.19
CA LEU A 10 -18.23 4.77 34.47
C LEU A 10 -18.51 5.01 32.97
N LEU A 11 -18.00 6.11 32.43
CA LEU A 11 -17.86 6.31 30.99
C LEU A 11 -16.83 5.30 30.45
N LEU A 12 -17.30 4.17 29.98
CA LEU A 12 -16.55 3.27 29.12
C LEU A 12 -16.29 4.01 27.79
N ALA A 13 -15.18 4.73 27.72
CA ALA A 13 -14.64 5.19 26.46
C ALA A 13 -14.28 3.92 25.64
N GLY A 14 -15.22 3.46 24.85
CA GLY A 14 -14.99 2.36 23.92
C GLY A 14 -13.84 2.75 22.99
N CYS A 15 -12.69 2.12 23.12
CA CYS A 15 -11.63 2.15 22.11
C CYS A 15 -12.24 1.66 20.79
N ARG A 16 -12.75 2.58 19.97
CA ARG A 16 -13.10 2.25 18.58
C ARG A 16 -11.80 1.83 17.91
N SER A 17 -11.69 0.55 17.57
CA SER A 17 -10.57 0.06 16.78
C SER A 17 -10.54 0.83 15.45
N PHE A 18 -9.43 1.49 15.14
CA PHE A 18 -9.26 2.18 13.87
C PHE A 18 -9.44 1.17 12.73
N THR A 19 -10.26 1.53 11.75
CA THR A 19 -10.45 0.78 10.50
C THR A 19 -10.36 1.79 9.37
N LEU A 20 -9.64 1.44 8.29
CA LEU A 20 -9.56 2.29 7.11
C LEU A 20 -10.63 1.85 6.11
N ASN A 21 -11.62 2.73 5.90
CA ASN A 21 -12.73 2.56 4.95
C ASN A 21 -13.08 3.91 4.30
N TYR A 22 -14.13 3.96 3.52
CA TYR A 22 -14.56 5.19 2.82
C TYR A 22 -15.01 6.31 3.77
N ASP A 23 -15.53 5.97 4.95
CA ASP A 23 -15.98 6.94 5.96
C ASP A 23 -14.87 7.36 6.94
N THR A 24 -13.64 6.84 6.78
CA THR A 24 -12.55 7.18 7.68
C THR A 24 -12.14 8.63 7.49
N PRO A 25 -12.27 9.49 8.53
CA PRO A 25 -11.89 10.89 8.41
C PRO A 25 -10.37 11.01 8.33
N VAL A 26 -9.90 11.97 7.54
CA VAL A 26 -8.50 12.38 7.56
C VAL A 26 -8.16 13.15 8.83
N ASP A 27 -6.94 13.01 9.32
CA ASP A 27 -6.40 13.86 10.37
C ASP A 27 -6.05 15.22 9.79
N ALA A 28 -6.74 16.29 10.21
CA ALA A 28 -6.62 17.61 9.61
C ALA A 28 -5.19 18.18 9.65
N SER A 29 -4.44 17.91 10.73
CA SER A 29 -3.04 18.38 10.87
C SER A 29 -2.11 17.63 9.93
N LEU A 30 -2.23 16.31 9.88
CA LEU A 30 -1.43 15.47 8.96
C LEU A 30 -1.78 15.78 7.50
N GLN A 31 -3.08 15.91 7.20
CA GLN A 31 -3.57 16.21 5.85
C GLN A 31 -2.95 17.51 5.32
N LYS A 32 -3.06 18.60 6.09
CA LYS A 32 -2.48 19.88 5.72
C LYS A 32 -0.99 19.79 5.42
N ARG A 33 -0.23 19.07 6.25
CA ARG A 33 1.22 18.91 6.06
C ARG A 33 1.57 18.11 4.82
N VAL A 34 0.82 17.04 4.54
CA VAL A 34 1.01 16.21 3.34
C VAL A 34 0.65 17.01 2.08
N GLU A 35 -0.43 17.79 2.10
CA GLU A 35 -0.80 18.69 1.01
C GLU A 35 0.25 19.77 0.74
N GLU A 36 0.82 20.37 1.79
CA GLU A 36 1.91 21.36 1.66
C GLU A 36 3.18 20.74 1.04
N ILE A 37 3.52 19.51 1.41
CA ILE A 37 4.66 18.78 0.82
C ILE A 37 4.39 18.50 -0.65
N ASP A 38 3.23 17.88 -0.97
CA ASP A 38 2.87 17.55 -2.34
C ASP A 38 2.85 18.79 -3.25
N ALA A 39 2.16 19.85 -2.84
CA ALA A 39 2.03 21.07 -3.63
C ALA A 39 3.39 21.69 -3.97
N ARG A 40 4.30 21.76 -3.00
CA ARG A 40 5.66 22.30 -3.20
C ARG A 40 6.52 21.42 -4.10
N LEU A 41 6.41 20.09 -3.96
CA LEU A 41 7.14 19.16 -4.83
C LEU A 41 6.59 19.18 -6.25
N ARG A 42 5.29 19.25 -6.41
CA ARG A 42 4.66 19.41 -7.73
C ARG A 42 5.10 20.70 -8.42
N GLU A 43 5.11 21.83 -7.71
CA GLU A 43 5.63 23.10 -8.24
C GLU A 43 7.09 22.95 -8.68
N LYS A 44 7.94 22.34 -7.84
CA LYS A 44 9.36 22.12 -8.14
C LYS A 44 9.60 21.32 -9.41
N TYR A 45 8.79 20.29 -9.65
CA TYR A 45 8.97 19.35 -10.76
C TYR A 45 8.05 19.60 -11.96
N GLY A 46 7.20 20.63 -11.91
CA GLY A 46 6.26 20.97 -12.99
C GLY A 46 5.14 19.96 -13.15
N ILE A 47 4.72 19.30 -12.07
CA ILE A 47 3.68 18.26 -12.05
C ILE A 47 2.32 18.90 -11.79
N ALA A 48 1.30 18.58 -12.60
CA ALA A 48 -0.06 19.05 -12.39
C ALA A 48 -0.72 18.37 -11.18
N ALA A 49 -1.77 19.00 -10.63
CA ALA A 49 -2.41 18.51 -9.41
C ALA A 49 -3.08 17.13 -9.58
N ASP A 50 -3.56 16.83 -10.77
CA ASP A 50 -4.22 15.58 -11.16
C ASP A 50 -3.23 14.47 -11.58
N GLN A 51 -1.93 14.71 -11.45
CA GLN A 51 -0.87 13.75 -11.80
C GLN A 51 -0.18 13.14 -10.57
N THR A 52 -0.67 13.43 -9.36
CA THR A 52 -0.15 12.84 -8.11
C THR A 52 -1.29 12.43 -7.20
N ASP A 53 -1.21 11.20 -6.67
CA ASP A 53 -2.09 10.70 -5.63
C ASP A 53 -1.21 10.23 -4.45
N VAL A 54 -1.48 10.76 -3.25
CA VAL A 54 -0.61 10.52 -2.09
C VAL A 54 -1.41 10.02 -0.89
N GLY A 55 -0.86 9.04 -0.17
CA GLY A 55 -1.43 8.54 1.07
C GLY A 55 -0.39 8.33 2.16
N VAL A 56 -0.70 8.79 3.36
CA VAL A 56 0.11 8.58 4.57
C VAL A 56 -0.77 8.04 5.68
N LEU A 57 -0.39 6.91 6.27
CA LEU A 57 -1.07 6.31 7.41
C LEU A 57 -0.08 6.06 8.54
N ASP A 58 -0.21 6.77 9.65
CA ASP A 58 0.55 6.53 10.87
C ASP A 58 0.05 5.22 11.52
N LEU A 59 0.92 4.22 11.64
CA LEU A 59 0.59 2.91 12.23
C LEU A 59 0.78 2.87 13.75
N ARG A 60 1.51 3.84 14.31
CA ARG A 60 1.72 3.95 15.78
C ARG A 60 0.57 4.67 16.45
N HIS A 61 0.12 5.75 15.84
CA HIS A 61 -1.01 6.56 16.28
C HIS A 61 -1.99 6.66 15.11
N PRO A 62 -2.90 5.67 14.92
CA PRO A 62 -3.68 5.54 13.71
C PRO A 62 -4.38 6.83 13.29
N ARG A 63 -3.84 7.49 12.27
CA ARG A 63 -4.34 8.70 11.62
C ARG A 63 -3.90 8.68 10.16
N VAL A 64 -4.71 9.24 9.29
CA VAL A 64 -4.51 9.16 7.83
C VAL A 64 -4.61 10.53 7.18
N ALA A 65 -3.79 10.73 6.14
CA ALA A 65 -3.91 11.81 5.18
C ALA A 65 -3.95 11.21 3.77
N MET A 66 -4.79 11.75 2.91
CA MET A 66 -4.96 11.24 1.55
C MET A 66 -5.25 12.38 0.59
N ILE A 67 -4.51 12.42 -0.52
CA ILE A 67 -4.74 13.27 -1.69
C ILE A 67 -5.30 12.36 -2.78
N HIS A 68 -6.43 12.71 -3.37
CA HIS A 68 -7.18 11.96 -4.38
C HIS A 68 -7.36 10.47 -4.01
N PRO A 69 -7.92 10.16 -2.82
CA PRO A 69 -7.90 8.81 -2.23
C PRO A 69 -8.52 7.73 -3.10
N ASP A 70 -9.52 8.09 -3.91
CA ASP A 70 -10.33 7.18 -4.71
C ASP A 70 -10.19 7.44 -6.23
N HIS A 71 -9.21 8.25 -6.63
CA HIS A 71 -8.80 8.38 -8.02
C HIS A 71 -8.08 7.10 -8.43
N ILE A 72 -8.56 6.48 -9.53
CA ILE A 72 -8.00 5.22 -10.01
C ILE A 72 -6.88 5.48 -11.00
N GLU A 73 -5.70 4.95 -10.69
CA GLU A 73 -4.52 5.05 -11.54
C GLU A 73 -4.13 3.70 -12.13
N TYR A 74 -3.47 3.75 -13.30
CA TYR A 74 -2.80 2.57 -13.84
C TYR A 74 -1.63 2.19 -12.93
N ALA A 75 -1.78 1.10 -12.19
CA ALA A 75 -0.89 0.76 -11.07
C ALA A 75 0.45 0.13 -11.46
N ALA A 76 0.69 -0.15 -12.73
CA ALA A 76 1.87 -0.88 -13.19
C ALA A 76 2.13 -2.13 -12.31
N SER A 77 3.34 -2.25 -11.74
CA SER A 77 3.69 -3.40 -10.90
C SER A 77 3.25 -3.29 -9.44
N VAL A 78 2.65 -2.18 -9.00
CA VAL A 78 2.11 -2.09 -7.63
C VAL A 78 1.01 -3.13 -7.42
N ALA A 79 0.20 -3.41 -8.44
CA ALA A 79 -0.88 -4.40 -8.38
C ALA A 79 -0.41 -5.85 -8.06
N LYS A 80 0.89 -6.16 -8.15
CA LYS A 80 1.44 -7.49 -7.77
C LYS A 80 1.22 -7.86 -6.30
N ILE A 81 0.94 -6.88 -5.43
CA ILE A 81 0.50 -7.17 -4.05
C ILE A 81 -0.81 -7.96 -4.02
N GLY A 82 -1.69 -7.73 -5.01
CA GLY A 82 -2.92 -8.51 -5.18
C GLY A 82 -2.65 -9.97 -5.57
N ILE A 83 -1.60 -10.22 -6.39
CA ILE A 83 -1.16 -11.58 -6.72
C ILE A 83 -0.64 -12.28 -5.48
N LEU A 84 0.20 -11.61 -4.68
CA LEU A 84 0.74 -12.14 -3.43
C LEU A 84 -0.39 -12.52 -2.45
N LEU A 85 -1.38 -11.65 -2.26
CA LEU A 85 -2.52 -11.91 -1.40
C LEU A 85 -3.34 -13.12 -1.89
N ALA A 86 -3.67 -13.13 -3.18
CA ALA A 86 -4.47 -14.20 -3.78
C ALA A 86 -3.74 -15.55 -3.68
N TRP A 87 -2.43 -15.57 -3.87
CA TRP A 87 -1.63 -16.78 -3.73
C TRP A 87 -1.72 -17.35 -2.30
N PHE A 88 -1.53 -16.53 -1.26
CA PHE A 88 -1.68 -16.98 0.13
C PHE A 88 -3.11 -17.36 0.50
N GLN A 89 -4.11 -16.78 -0.16
CA GLN A 89 -5.50 -17.15 0.05
C GLN A 89 -5.80 -18.56 -0.50
N LEU A 90 -5.16 -18.95 -1.60
CA LEU A 90 -5.27 -20.30 -2.19
C LEU A 90 -4.38 -21.33 -1.48
N HIS A 91 -3.28 -20.87 -0.87
CA HIS A 91 -2.29 -21.71 -0.19
C HIS A 91 -2.16 -21.33 1.29
N PRO A 92 -3.23 -21.47 2.10
CA PRO A 92 -3.20 -21.03 3.50
C PRO A 92 -2.17 -21.82 4.36
N GLU A 93 -1.84 -23.07 3.98
CA GLU A 93 -0.78 -23.88 4.58
C GLU A 93 0.61 -23.27 4.44
N ALA A 94 0.86 -22.50 3.38
CA ALA A 94 2.13 -21.82 3.14
C ALA A 94 2.49 -20.80 4.24
N ALA A 95 1.49 -20.39 5.03
CA ALA A 95 1.75 -19.54 6.21
C ALA A 95 2.74 -20.17 7.20
N THR A 96 2.85 -21.50 7.22
CA THR A 96 3.70 -22.26 8.15
C THR A 96 4.65 -23.27 7.47
N SER A 97 4.40 -23.60 6.22
CA SER A 97 5.12 -24.64 5.48
C SER A 97 5.48 -24.25 4.06
N LEU A 98 5.84 -22.96 3.85
CA LEU A 98 6.29 -22.47 2.55
C LEU A 98 7.69 -23.03 2.25
N ASP A 99 7.86 -23.67 1.08
CA ASP A 99 9.16 -24.13 0.62
C ASP A 99 10.04 -22.92 0.18
N LYS A 100 11.35 -23.12 0.25
CA LYS A 100 12.32 -22.04 0.02
C LYS A 100 12.36 -21.53 -1.42
N GLU A 101 12.06 -22.38 -2.40
CA GLU A 101 12.04 -22.00 -3.82
C GLU A 101 10.87 -21.07 -4.08
N THR A 102 9.67 -21.45 -3.68
CA THR A 102 8.46 -20.62 -3.81
C THR A 102 8.59 -19.32 -2.99
N GLU A 103 9.16 -19.37 -1.77
CA GLU A 103 9.42 -18.17 -0.97
C GLU A 103 10.33 -17.18 -1.71
N HIS A 104 11.41 -17.70 -2.32
CA HIS A 104 12.33 -16.89 -3.12
C HIS A 104 11.65 -16.28 -4.36
N GLU A 105 10.88 -17.07 -5.10
CA GLU A 105 10.15 -16.61 -6.29
C GLU A 105 9.11 -15.53 -5.96
N LEU A 106 8.35 -15.69 -4.87
CA LEU A 106 7.45 -14.65 -4.37
C LEU A 106 8.22 -13.38 -3.99
N GLY A 107 9.40 -13.54 -3.39
CA GLY A 107 10.32 -12.45 -3.09
C GLY A 107 10.80 -11.72 -4.34
N LEU A 108 11.15 -12.45 -5.40
CA LEU A 108 11.52 -11.89 -6.70
C LEU A 108 10.35 -11.13 -7.36
N MET A 109 9.10 -11.61 -7.20
CA MET A 109 7.93 -10.90 -7.68
C MET A 109 7.74 -9.56 -6.94
N VAL A 110 7.95 -9.54 -5.63
CA VAL A 110 7.67 -8.38 -4.78
C VAL A 110 8.78 -7.35 -4.84
N LYS A 111 10.03 -7.70 -4.56
CA LYS A 111 11.14 -6.75 -4.36
C LYS A 111 11.70 -6.20 -5.67
N PRO A 112 12.39 -6.96 -6.53
CA PRO A 112 12.85 -6.47 -7.84
C PRO A 112 11.73 -6.44 -8.88
N SER A 113 10.50 -6.81 -8.48
CA SER A 113 9.33 -6.70 -9.36
C SER A 113 9.35 -7.61 -10.59
N SER A 114 9.87 -8.84 -10.49
CA SER A 114 9.92 -9.80 -11.59
C SER A 114 8.55 -9.96 -12.28
N ASN A 115 8.52 -9.68 -13.59
CA ASN A 115 7.35 -9.92 -14.42
C ASN A 115 7.16 -11.41 -14.73
N GLU A 116 8.26 -12.17 -14.80
CA GLU A 116 8.22 -13.61 -15.00
C GLU A 116 7.51 -14.31 -13.83
N MET A 117 7.89 -13.99 -12.59
CA MET A 117 7.26 -14.57 -11.41
C MET A 117 5.81 -14.11 -11.26
N ALA A 118 5.51 -12.85 -11.55
CA ALA A 118 4.13 -12.37 -11.56
C ALA A 118 3.28 -13.09 -12.62
N ALA A 119 3.83 -13.37 -13.80
CA ALA A 119 3.16 -14.14 -14.85
C ALA A 119 2.95 -15.60 -14.43
N LYS A 120 3.96 -16.24 -13.81
CA LYS A 120 3.87 -17.60 -13.27
C LYS A 120 2.69 -17.71 -12.32
N PHE A 121 2.72 -16.96 -11.23
CA PHE A 121 1.69 -17.03 -10.19
C PHE A 121 0.31 -16.59 -10.67
N SER A 122 0.21 -15.52 -11.44
CA SER A 122 -1.09 -15.08 -11.95
C SER A 122 -1.72 -16.05 -12.96
N ARG A 123 -0.92 -16.77 -13.77
CA ARG A 123 -1.45 -17.82 -14.65
C ARG A 123 -1.89 -19.05 -13.91
N GLU A 124 -1.15 -19.45 -12.88
CA GLU A 124 -1.51 -20.56 -12.00
C GLU A 124 -2.90 -20.35 -11.38
N MET A 125 -3.16 -19.15 -10.87
CA MET A 125 -4.42 -18.82 -10.21
C MET A 125 -5.56 -18.44 -11.17
N GLY A 126 -5.24 -17.76 -12.28
CA GLY A 126 -6.22 -17.14 -13.17
C GLY A 126 -6.65 -15.75 -12.71
N LEU A 127 -6.83 -14.82 -13.70
CA LEU A 127 -7.14 -13.41 -13.41
C LEU A 127 -8.48 -13.23 -12.70
N ARG A 128 -9.50 -14.03 -13.06
CA ARG A 128 -10.85 -13.95 -12.46
C ARG A 128 -10.85 -14.37 -10.99
N GLU A 129 -10.07 -15.39 -10.65
CA GLU A 129 -9.93 -15.87 -9.27
C GLU A 129 -9.19 -14.84 -8.42
N ILE A 130 -8.11 -14.25 -8.93
CA ILE A 130 -7.40 -13.15 -8.24
C ILE A 130 -8.37 -12.01 -7.96
N GLN A 131 -9.15 -11.60 -8.97
CA GLN A 131 -10.08 -10.49 -8.79
C GLN A 131 -11.25 -10.83 -7.85
N ALA A 132 -11.75 -12.06 -7.89
CA ALA A 132 -12.77 -12.52 -6.94
C ALA A 132 -12.27 -12.42 -5.49
N MET A 133 -11.01 -12.77 -5.23
CA MET A 133 -10.39 -12.64 -3.91
C MET A 133 -10.21 -11.17 -3.50
N LEU A 134 -9.74 -10.31 -4.40
CA LEU A 134 -9.62 -8.87 -4.13
C LEU A 134 -10.98 -8.25 -3.81
N ASN A 135 -12.04 -8.64 -4.53
CA ASN A 135 -13.41 -8.20 -4.27
C ASN A 135 -13.92 -8.69 -2.90
N ALA A 136 -13.63 -9.95 -2.53
CA ALA A 136 -14.03 -10.51 -1.23
C ALA A 136 -13.41 -9.73 -0.05
N TYR A 137 -12.20 -9.18 -0.21
CA TYR A 137 -11.60 -8.25 0.74
C TYR A 137 -12.13 -6.81 0.63
N GLY A 138 -12.94 -6.51 -0.39
CA GLY A 138 -13.39 -5.15 -0.70
C GLY A 138 -12.24 -4.23 -1.16
N PHE A 139 -11.21 -4.80 -1.80
CA PHE A 139 -10.11 -4.01 -2.37
C PHE A 139 -10.44 -3.42 -3.73
N TYR A 140 -11.59 -3.75 -4.31
CA TYR A 140 -12.13 -3.13 -5.50
C TYR A 140 -13.63 -2.86 -5.32
N ASP A 141 -14.05 -1.62 -5.58
CA ASP A 141 -15.44 -1.19 -5.54
C ASP A 141 -15.67 -0.11 -6.59
N ALA A 142 -16.29 -0.49 -7.71
CA ALA A 142 -16.55 0.43 -8.82
C ALA A 142 -17.44 1.63 -8.43
N ALA A 143 -18.33 1.48 -7.43
CA ALA A 143 -19.18 2.57 -6.95
C ALA A 143 -18.39 3.64 -6.18
N HIS A 144 -17.18 3.32 -5.74
CA HIS A 144 -16.30 4.20 -4.99
C HIS A 144 -14.95 4.44 -5.71
N GLY A 145 -14.95 4.50 -7.05
CA GLY A 145 -13.77 4.83 -7.83
C GLY A 145 -12.82 3.66 -8.11
N GLY A 146 -13.19 2.43 -7.77
CA GLY A 146 -12.40 1.23 -8.07
C GLY A 146 -11.48 0.78 -6.94
N GLY A 147 -10.21 0.47 -7.26
CA GLY A 147 -9.27 -0.04 -6.27
C GLY A 147 -8.17 -0.91 -6.88
N ILE A 148 -7.72 -1.95 -6.16
CA ILE A 148 -6.66 -2.84 -6.63
C ILE A 148 -7.23 -3.81 -7.66
N TRP A 149 -6.68 -3.77 -8.88
CA TRP A 149 -7.06 -4.60 -10.02
C TRP A 149 -5.87 -5.30 -10.64
N VAL A 150 -5.98 -6.62 -10.89
CA VAL A 150 -5.01 -7.45 -11.60
C VAL A 150 -5.72 -8.07 -12.80
N GLY A 151 -5.74 -7.38 -13.91
CA GLY A 151 -6.49 -7.77 -15.10
C GLY A 151 -5.63 -8.22 -16.29
N LYS A 152 -4.33 -8.44 -16.08
CA LYS A 152 -3.43 -8.97 -17.12
C LYS A 152 -2.31 -9.79 -16.48
N HIS A 153 -1.93 -10.90 -17.13
CA HIS A 153 -0.67 -11.56 -16.79
C HIS A 153 0.51 -10.68 -17.26
N TYR A 154 1.55 -10.62 -16.44
CA TYR A 154 2.74 -9.81 -16.71
C TYR A 154 3.61 -10.47 -17.79
N GLY A 155 3.30 -10.23 -19.07
CA GLY A 155 4.05 -10.79 -20.19
C GLY A 155 3.39 -10.46 -21.53
N PRO A 156 4.07 -10.75 -22.64
CA PRO A 156 3.51 -10.52 -23.98
C PRO A 156 2.34 -11.46 -24.25
N ASN A 157 1.40 -11.01 -25.10
CA ASN A 157 0.28 -11.81 -25.62
C ASN A 157 -0.57 -12.50 -24.54
N SER A 158 -0.71 -11.88 -23.36
CA SER A 158 -1.50 -12.41 -22.27
C SER A 158 -2.94 -11.91 -22.32
N GLU A 159 -3.87 -12.71 -21.77
CA GLU A 159 -5.25 -12.29 -21.53
C GLU A 159 -5.26 -10.94 -20.81
N ARG A 160 -6.23 -10.08 -21.16
CA ARG A 160 -6.47 -8.79 -20.54
C ARG A 160 -7.95 -8.64 -20.19
N ILE A 161 -8.21 -8.29 -18.96
CA ILE A 161 -9.52 -7.90 -18.45
C ILE A 161 -9.35 -6.50 -17.86
N GLY A 162 -9.87 -5.47 -18.52
CA GLY A 162 -9.81 -4.09 -18.02
C GLY A 162 -10.62 -3.93 -16.75
N ASP A 163 -10.19 -3.01 -15.88
CA ASP A 163 -10.98 -2.66 -14.71
C ASP A 163 -12.28 -1.94 -15.13
N PRO A 164 -13.39 -2.12 -14.38
CA PRO A 164 -14.70 -1.57 -14.75
C PRO A 164 -14.81 -0.04 -14.74
N VAL A 165 -13.89 0.69 -14.13
CA VAL A 165 -13.96 2.16 -13.98
C VAL A 165 -13.19 2.88 -15.10
N ALA A 166 -11.94 2.48 -15.35
CA ALA A 166 -11.03 3.17 -16.27
C ALA A 166 -10.44 2.27 -17.36
N ASP A 167 -10.87 1.02 -17.44
CA ASP A 167 -10.35 0.00 -18.37
C ASP A 167 -8.81 -0.22 -18.25
N HIS A 168 -8.22 0.02 -17.09
CA HIS A 168 -6.81 -0.30 -16.85
C HIS A 168 -6.59 -1.81 -16.74
N SER A 169 -5.48 -2.31 -17.29
CA SER A 169 -5.11 -3.72 -17.12
C SER A 169 -4.61 -4.04 -15.70
N HIS A 170 -4.09 -3.03 -15.01
CA HIS A 170 -3.70 -3.05 -13.61
C HIS A 170 -4.08 -1.70 -13.02
N ALA A 171 -4.78 -1.69 -11.91
CA ALA A 171 -5.20 -0.45 -11.30
C ALA A 171 -5.00 -0.45 -9.78
N ALA A 172 -4.93 0.75 -9.21
CA ALA A 172 -4.98 0.95 -7.78
C ALA A 172 -5.50 2.35 -7.43
N THR A 173 -6.04 2.47 -6.21
CA THR A 173 -6.34 3.75 -5.57
C THR A 173 -5.51 3.88 -4.30
N VAL A 174 -5.21 5.09 -3.88
CA VAL A 174 -4.47 5.38 -2.63
C VAL A 174 -5.12 4.71 -1.43
N ARG A 175 -6.44 4.87 -1.28
CA ARG A 175 -7.20 4.30 -0.16
C ARG A 175 -7.03 2.79 -0.05
N GLN A 176 -7.16 2.07 -1.17
CA GLN A 176 -7.11 0.61 -1.13
C GLN A 176 -5.68 0.09 -0.93
N LEU A 177 -4.66 0.83 -1.40
CA LEU A 177 -3.26 0.52 -1.11
C LEU A 177 -2.94 0.73 0.38
N LEU A 178 -3.34 1.86 0.97
CA LEU A 178 -3.20 2.09 2.41
C LEU A 178 -3.93 1.01 3.22
N ARG A 179 -5.13 0.62 2.78
CA ARG A 179 -5.92 -0.43 3.44
C ARG A 179 -5.26 -1.80 3.35
N PHE A 180 -4.65 -2.15 2.21
CA PHE A 180 -3.88 -3.39 2.07
C PHE A 180 -2.74 -3.44 3.09
N TYR A 181 -1.92 -2.41 3.15
CA TYR A 181 -0.78 -2.34 4.09
C TYR A 181 -1.24 -2.29 5.54
N TRP A 182 -2.35 -1.59 5.84
CA TRP A 182 -2.97 -1.62 7.16
C TRP A 182 -3.40 -3.03 7.57
N MET A 183 -4.07 -3.76 6.69
CA MET A 183 -4.51 -5.13 6.97
C MET A 183 -3.33 -6.08 7.10
N LEU A 184 -2.31 -5.94 6.26
CA LEU A 184 -1.05 -6.69 6.36
C LEU A 184 -0.39 -6.46 7.73
N ASP A 185 -0.29 -5.21 8.15
CA ASP A 185 0.29 -4.81 9.43
C ASP A 185 -0.44 -5.40 10.63
N ARG A 186 -1.76 -5.45 10.56
CA ARG A 186 -2.63 -5.94 11.64
C ARG A 186 -2.89 -7.45 11.60
N GLY A 187 -2.23 -8.18 10.72
CA GLY A 187 -2.42 -9.63 10.61
C GLY A 187 -3.81 -10.04 10.09
N LYS A 188 -4.43 -9.19 9.26
CA LYS A 188 -5.81 -9.35 8.77
C LYS A 188 -5.91 -9.85 7.33
N LEU A 189 -4.79 -10.10 6.66
CA LEU A 189 -4.76 -10.73 5.34
C LEU A 189 -4.62 -12.24 5.50
N VAL A 190 -5.59 -13.00 5.03
CA VAL A 190 -5.73 -14.46 5.12
C VAL A 190 -5.79 -14.95 6.58
N SER A 191 -4.68 -14.83 7.30
CA SER A 191 -4.54 -15.14 8.72
C SER A 191 -3.38 -14.33 9.32
N PRO A 192 -3.26 -14.26 10.67
CA PRO A 192 -2.09 -13.64 11.29
C PRO A 192 -0.76 -14.27 10.86
N ALA A 193 -0.72 -15.61 10.70
CA ALA A 193 0.46 -16.32 10.23
C ALA A 193 0.79 -16.01 8.77
N ALA A 194 -0.20 -15.99 7.87
CA ALA A 194 -0.02 -15.63 6.47
C ALA A 194 0.42 -14.17 6.30
N SER A 195 -0.19 -13.24 7.04
CA SER A 195 0.25 -11.83 7.05
C SER A 195 1.71 -11.69 7.51
N LYS A 196 2.10 -12.44 8.54
CA LYS A 196 3.49 -12.48 8.99
C LYS A 196 4.42 -13.01 7.89
N LYS A 197 4.06 -14.12 7.24
CA LYS A 197 4.85 -14.71 6.15
C LYS A 197 4.95 -13.75 4.94
N MET A 198 3.86 -13.09 4.55
CA MET A 198 3.93 -12.04 3.52
C MET A 198 4.88 -10.91 3.90
N ARG A 199 4.89 -10.45 5.17
CA ARG A 199 5.86 -9.44 5.64
C ARG A 199 7.30 -9.94 5.52
N GLU A 200 7.58 -11.20 5.86
CA GLU A 200 8.90 -11.82 5.71
C GLU A 200 9.37 -11.83 4.25
N ILE A 201 8.46 -12.09 3.30
CA ILE A 201 8.74 -12.04 1.86
C ILE A 201 9.11 -10.61 1.42
N PHE A 202 8.37 -9.58 1.87
CA PHE A 202 8.74 -8.17 1.61
C PHE A 202 10.12 -7.81 2.18
N LEU A 203 10.52 -8.44 3.26
CA LEU A 203 11.77 -8.18 3.99
C LEU A 203 12.91 -9.13 3.61
N SER A 204 12.70 -10.08 2.68
CA SER A 204 13.69 -11.09 2.28
C SER A 204 15.11 -10.49 2.21
N PRO A 205 16.05 -10.93 3.05
CA PRO A 205 17.38 -10.31 3.14
C PRO A 205 18.25 -10.59 1.91
N ASP A 206 17.99 -11.71 1.25
CA ASP A 206 18.79 -12.18 0.11
C ASP A 206 18.42 -11.50 -1.21
N ILE A 207 17.34 -10.74 -1.22
CA ILE A 207 16.85 -10.01 -2.39
C ILE A 207 16.91 -8.50 -2.10
N PRO A 208 17.81 -7.73 -2.73
CA PRO A 208 17.88 -6.30 -2.51
C PRO A 208 16.66 -5.56 -3.10
N HIS A 209 16.39 -4.36 -2.60
CA HIS A 209 15.53 -3.40 -3.27
C HIS A 209 16.31 -2.68 -4.36
N ASP A 210 15.62 -2.29 -5.44
CA ASP A 210 16.17 -1.39 -6.44
C ASP A 210 16.39 0.01 -5.83
N ASP A 211 17.54 0.62 -6.12
CA ASP A 211 17.94 1.93 -5.59
C ASP A 211 17.32 3.08 -6.40
N HIS A 212 16.02 3.29 -6.21
CA HIS A 212 15.28 4.42 -6.77
C HIS A 212 14.07 4.78 -5.89
N LYS A 213 13.42 5.92 -6.16
CA LYS A 213 12.19 6.39 -5.50
C LYS A 213 12.34 6.40 -3.96
N PHE A 214 11.47 5.72 -3.22
CA PHE A 214 11.49 5.73 -1.76
C PHE A 214 12.80 5.21 -1.17
N VAL A 215 13.43 4.19 -1.77
CA VAL A 215 14.73 3.67 -1.29
C VAL A 215 15.79 4.75 -1.35
N LYS A 216 15.92 5.43 -2.49
CA LYS A 216 16.90 6.50 -2.66
C LYS A 216 16.57 7.72 -1.80
N GLY A 217 15.27 8.07 -1.68
CA GLY A 217 14.82 9.17 -0.81
C GLY A 217 15.13 8.94 0.66
N LEU A 218 15.15 7.69 1.10
CA LEU A 218 15.42 7.28 2.48
C LEU A 218 16.86 6.78 2.72
N ALA A 219 17.74 6.90 1.71
CA ALA A 219 19.13 6.50 1.84
C ALA A 219 19.82 7.15 3.04
N GLY A 220 20.58 6.39 3.82
CA GLY A 220 21.24 6.83 5.04
C GLY A 220 20.34 6.98 6.27
N ARG A 221 19.06 6.69 6.17
CA ARG A 221 18.12 6.64 7.30
C ARG A 221 18.05 5.24 7.89
N ASP A 222 17.94 5.17 9.21
CA ASP A 222 17.71 3.89 9.91
C ASP A 222 16.24 3.49 9.76
N VAL A 223 15.92 2.83 8.63
CA VAL A 223 14.58 2.35 8.27
C VAL A 223 14.62 1.04 7.52
N THR A 224 13.56 0.28 7.69
CA THR A 224 13.24 -0.91 6.91
C THR A 224 11.98 -0.64 6.07
N LEU A 225 11.97 -1.11 4.84
CA LEU A 225 10.87 -0.92 3.90
C LEU A 225 10.23 -2.27 3.51
N LEU A 226 8.93 -2.39 3.77
CA LEU A 226 8.10 -3.41 3.12
C LEU A 226 7.48 -2.75 1.90
N ARG A 227 8.11 -2.90 0.74
CA ARG A 227 7.92 -2.03 -0.42
C ARG A 227 7.42 -2.78 -1.65
N LYS A 228 6.48 -2.16 -2.36
CA LYS A 228 6.17 -2.51 -3.75
C LYS A 228 6.11 -1.26 -4.62
N TRP A 229 6.96 -1.22 -5.61
CA TRP A 229 7.01 -0.17 -6.61
C TRP A 229 6.42 -0.60 -7.95
N GLY A 230 6.09 0.37 -8.81
CA GLY A 230 5.65 0.18 -10.18
C GLY A 230 6.23 1.24 -11.11
N SER A 231 6.53 0.84 -12.36
CA SER A 231 6.92 1.75 -13.42
C SER A 231 6.46 1.21 -14.76
N TYR A 232 5.86 2.07 -15.55
CA TYR A 232 5.55 1.84 -16.95
C TYR A 232 5.39 3.20 -17.64
N GLU A 233 6.23 3.51 -18.61
CA GLU A 233 6.29 4.86 -19.21
C GLU A 233 6.40 5.93 -18.12
N ASP A 234 5.50 6.91 -18.10
CA ASP A 234 5.45 7.99 -17.12
C ASP A 234 4.62 7.66 -15.86
N TRP A 235 4.02 6.47 -15.77
CA TRP A 235 3.43 5.97 -14.52
C TRP A 235 4.53 5.43 -13.61
N LEU A 236 4.84 6.23 -12.59
CA LEU A 236 5.93 5.97 -11.65
C LEU A 236 5.36 5.97 -10.24
N HIS A 237 5.39 4.82 -9.57
CA HIS A 237 4.71 4.61 -8.30
C HIS A 237 5.63 3.98 -7.27
N ASP A 238 5.37 4.28 -5.99
CA ASP A 238 5.99 3.58 -4.88
C ASP A 238 5.05 3.50 -3.68
N THR A 239 5.10 2.37 -2.97
CA THR A 239 4.24 2.10 -1.83
C THR A 239 5.01 1.28 -0.80
N ALA A 240 4.98 1.68 0.47
CA ALA A 240 5.69 0.93 1.50
C ALA A 240 5.11 1.11 2.91
N ILE A 241 5.27 0.08 3.75
CA ILE A 241 5.39 0.31 5.19
C ILE A 241 6.85 0.69 5.46
N ILE A 242 7.06 1.81 6.12
CA ILE A 242 8.37 2.31 6.54
C ILE A 242 8.45 2.21 8.05
N GLU A 243 9.44 1.44 8.53
CA GLU A 243 9.63 1.15 9.95
C GLU A 243 11.03 1.60 10.40
N GLY A 244 11.09 2.31 11.51
CA GLY A 244 12.34 2.76 12.10
C GLY A 244 12.16 3.27 13.52
N PRO A 245 13.24 3.66 14.22
CA PRO A 245 13.12 4.24 15.54
C PRO A 245 12.16 5.43 15.54
N ARG A 246 11.18 5.42 16.45
CA ARG A 246 10.16 6.45 16.67
C ARG A 246 9.13 6.65 15.54
N ARG A 247 9.17 5.88 14.42
CA ARG A 247 8.20 5.96 13.33
C ARG A 247 7.85 4.60 12.77
N ARG A 248 6.62 4.46 12.36
CA ARG A 248 6.08 3.33 11.63
C ARG A 248 4.84 3.80 10.90
N TYR A 249 4.89 3.85 9.59
CA TYR A 249 3.83 4.41 8.77
C TYR A 249 3.78 3.76 7.38
N VAL A 250 2.64 3.91 6.72
CA VAL A 250 2.50 3.59 5.29
C VAL A 250 2.64 4.87 4.50
N LEU A 251 3.41 4.82 3.42
CA LEU A 251 3.45 5.84 2.39
C LEU A 251 3.03 5.23 1.06
N VAL A 252 2.14 5.90 0.36
CA VAL A 252 1.72 5.62 -1.01
C VAL A 252 1.97 6.87 -1.83
N GLY A 253 2.66 6.74 -2.95
CA GLY A 253 2.82 7.77 -3.97
C GLY A 253 2.56 7.17 -5.34
N LEU A 254 1.54 7.68 -6.03
CA LEU A 254 1.24 7.35 -7.42
C LEU A 254 1.45 8.61 -8.24
N THR A 255 2.16 8.50 -9.37
CA THR A 255 2.42 9.65 -10.25
C THR A 255 2.29 9.25 -11.70
N HIS A 256 1.79 10.18 -12.52
CA HIS A 256 1.76 10.05 -13.97
C HIS A 256 2.53 11.23 -14.60
N HIS A 257 3.85 11.22 -14.44
CA HIS A 257 4.72 12.29 -14.94
C HIS A 257 6.17 11.80 -15.06
N PRO A 258 6.95 12.21 -16.09
CA PRO A 258 8.34 11.79 -16.27
C PRO A 258 9.27 12.14 -15.10
N ALA A 259 8.97 13.17 -14.31
CA ALA A 259 9.73 13.52 -13.11
C ALA A 259 9.30 12.75 -11.85
N GLY A 260 8.41 11.75 -11.99
CA GLY A 260 7.81 11.01 -10.86
C GLY A 260 8.83 10.35 -9.93
N ASP A 261 9.93 9.80 -10.46
CA ASP A 261 10.98 9.18 -9.61
C ASP A 261 11.61 10.21 -8.67
N SER A 262 11.99 11.40 -9.17
CA SER A 262 12.56 12.47 -8.35
C SER A 262 11.55 13.05 -7.35
N TYR A 263 10.28 13.17 -7.75
CA TYR A 263 9.20 13.56 -6.86
C TYR A 263 9.05 12.56 -5.72
N LEU A 264 9.01 11.26 -6.01
CA LEU A 264 8.84 10.19 -5.02
C LEU A 264 10.04 10.08 -4.07
N GLU A 265 11.27 10.32 -4.54
CA GLU A 265 12.47 10.42 -3.69
C GLU A 265 12.31 11.51 -2.62
N GLU A 266 11.92 12.72 -3.03
CA GLU A 266 11.77 13.82 -2.10
C GLU A 266 10.53 13.68 -1.23
N LEU A 267 9.41 13.18 -1.78
CA LEU A 267 8.21 12.87 -1.01
C LEU A 267 8.53 11.91 0.16
N ALA A 268 9.27 10.84 -0.10
CA ALA A 268 9.65 9.90 0.94
C ALA A 268 10.49 10.55 2.04
N ARG A 269 11.46 11.39 1.65
CA ARG A 269 12.32 12.10 2.60
C ARG A 269 11.55 13.06 3.50
N GLU A 270 10.68 13.87 2.92
CA GLU A 270 9.94 14.89 3.65
C GLU A 270 8.83 14.32 4.52
N VAL A 271 8.14 13.28 4.02
CA VAL A 271 7.15 12.56 4.83
C VAL A 271 7.84 11.83 6.00
N ASP A 272 9.04 11.25 5.79
CA ASP A 272 9.78 10.63 6.88
C ASP A 272 10.18 11.65 7.97
N ASP A 273 10.61 12.86 7.58
CA ASP A 273 10.91 13.95 8.52
C ASP A 273 9.64 14.39 9.30
N LEU A 274 8.49 14.43 8.61
CA LEU A 274 7.20 14.70 9.23
C LEU A 274 6.83 13.62 10.26
N MET A 275 7.06 12.34 9.96
CA MET A 275 6.66 11.22 10.79
C MET A 275 7.59 10.97 12.00
N ILE A 276 8.82 11.47 11.98
CA ILE A 276 9.73 11.46 13.13
C ILE A 276 9.34 12.53 14.15
N THR A 277 8.79 13.65 13.68
CA THR A 277 8.42 14.79 14.53
C THR A 277 7.17 14.45 15.34
N PRO A 278 7.18 14.61 16.68
CA PRO A 278 5.97 14.39 17.48
C PRO A 278 4.81 15.26 16.99
N PRO A 279 3.57 14.77 17.02
CA PRO A 279 2.41 15.60 16.72
C PRO A 279 2.37 16.77 17.73
N ARG A 280 2.20 17.97 17.21
CA ARG A 280 2.00 19.18 18.03
C ARG A 280 0.56 19.28 18.48
#